data_01459d7f198041ecb477a8c026122ba8
#
_entry.id   01459d7f198041ecb477a8c026122ba8
#
_cell.length_a   1.000
_cell.length_b   1.000
_cell.length_c   1.000
_cell.angle_alpha   90.00
_cell.angle_beta   90.00
_cell.angle_gamma   90.00
#
_symmetry.space_group_name_H-M   'P 1'
#
loop_
_entity.id
_entity.type
_entity.pdbx_description
1 polymer ?
#
loop_
_entity_poly.entity_id
_entity_poly.type
_entity_poly.pdbx_seq_one_letter_code
_entity_poly.pdbx_strand_id
1 'polypeptide(L)'
;REAEGTAKEDLPLSKYPETVTVHLGGSMNSNAKIPDGMSYDDNSYTRLLKEDLNIEVAYDWVASSTDYDEKMNLCIGSNTIPELMNVNATQYRALLKYDMIQPLDQYFDDYASDALKAYVESGGEELKKCISNDKGEIMAIPAPSMMGGEVNEMWIRQDWLDNLGLEVPRTWDEMAAVAEAFVTQDPDGNGEADTIGILGPSNSDHMNAIGANQFGLDPLFSSFQSYPQYWLQDEDGTVEYGSIQPETREALEKISKLYTNKLIDPEMLVRSDSKEPLLSGKVGIFFGPWWSGYTVSDTTLAGEADWRAYFTPLSEDGNYYAHMPNPTSKYVVASKSCKNPEAAFKIVNYLIKNEQQWVVDGITSTEMGTADFYPLYNGYDNADEIEVSTETLEKYLAGEITMDDVDFSKHKLLKNDMEAVKELKKEPYDDFSLDKWNLDSDIAKTNLPRLVSLLVGGSPLVNDKYVPVYNAYNGQTETMEAKWANLKKMEEETFAKIIMGKADISEFDTFVKNWKSQGGDQILKEINDELSK
;
A
#
# COMPACT_ATOMS: atom_id res chain seq x y z
N ARG A 1 -29.12 16.06 17.33
CA ARG A 1 -28.80 17.51 17.32
C ARG A 1 -27.79 17.80 18.41
N GLU A 2 -26.73 18.55 18.09
CA GLU A 2 -25.75 19.07 19.05
C GLU A 2 -26.42 20.09 19.99
N ALA A 3 -25.82 20.31 21.17
CA ALA A 3 -26.31 21.32 22.10
C ALA A 3 -26.19 22.71 21.47
N GLU A 4 -27.25 23.55 21.60
CA GLU A 4 -27.21 24.94 21.18
C GLU A 4 -26.07 25.64 21.93
N GLY A 5 -25.11 26.20 21.19
CA GLY A 5 -24.01 26.99 21.74
C GLY A 5 -22.63 26.28 21.77
N THR A 6 -22.50 25.04 21.22
CA THR A 6 -21.20 24.42 21.05
C THR A 6 -20.36 25.20 20.03
N ALA A 7 -19.14 25.59 20.41
CA ALA A 7 -18.25 26.27 19.48
C ALA A 7 -17.90 25.35 18.30
N LYS A 8 -17.74 25.91 17.10
CA LYS A 8 -17.48 25.13 15.89
C LYS A 8 -16.21 24.26 16.01
N GLU A 9 -15.18 24.77 16.66
CA GLU A 9 -13.93 24.08 16.95
C GLU A 9 -14.05 22.89 17.91
N ASP A 10 -15.13 22.84 18.72
CA ASP A 10 -15.41 21.75 19.65
C ASP A 10 -16.27 20.64 19.04
N LEU A 11 -16.91 20.88 17.89
CA LEU A 11 -17.85 19.94 17.24
C LEU A 11 -17.25 18.55 16.94
N PRO A 12 -15.98 18.44 16.49
CA PRO A 12 -15.39 17.14 16.12
C PRO A 12 -15.49 16.06 17.19
N LEU A 13 -15.47 16.42 18.47
CA LEU A 13 -15.52 15.51 19.62
C LEU A 13 -16.57 15.87 20.64
N SER A 14 -17.52 16.74 20.30
CA SER A 14 -18.60 17.12 21.21
C SER A 14 -19.53 15.93 21.49
N LYS A 15 -19.94 15.83 22.77
CA LYS A 15 -20.88 14.80 23.22
C LYS A 15 -22.30 15.17 22.79
N TYR A 16 -23.02 14.20 22.25
CA TYR A 16 -24.45 14.40 21.96
C TYR A 16 -25.26 14.61 23.23
N PRO A 17 -26.21 15.55 23.25
CA PRO A 17 -27.09 15.76 24.42
C PRO A 17 -28.03 14.57 24.66
N GLU A 18 -28.42 13.87 23.60
CA GLU A 18 -29.20 12.63 23.64
C GLU A 18 -28.44 11.52 22.94
N THR A 19 -28.71 10.27 23.31
CA THR A 19 -28.07 9.13 22.68
C THR A 19 -28.38 9.06 21.20
N VAL A 20 -27.31 8.99 20.39
CA VAL A 20 -27.40 8.72 18.95
C VAL A 20 -26.98 7.28 18.72
N THR A 21 -27.90 6.47 18.19
CA THR A 21 -27.60 5.11 17.75
C THR A 21 -27.22 5.12 16.29
N VAL A 22 -26.07 4.49 15.95
CA VAL A 22 -25.59 4.31 14.59
C VAL A 22 -25.61 2.86 14.20
N HIS A 23 -26.10 2.55 13.00
CA HIS A 23 -26.22 1.22 12.46
C HIS A 23 -25.11 0.93 11.45
N LEU A 24 -24.36 -0.16 11.71
CA LEU A 24 -23.17 -0.56 10.95
C LEU A 24 -23.25 -2.02 10.51
N GLY A 25 -22.45 -2.40 9.53
CA GLY A 25 -22.00 -3.77 9.30
C GLY A 25 -20.66 -3.99 10.01
N GLY A 26 -20.48 -5.12 10.67
CA GLY A 26 -19.28 -5.47 11.41
C GLY A 26 -18.39 -6.46 10.68
N SER A 27 -17.07 -6.26 10.75
CA SER A 27 -16.06 -7.20 10.28
C SER A 27 -15.27 -7.74 11.46
N MET A 28 -15.18 -9.06 11.61
CA MET A 28 -14.46 -9.70 12.70
C MET A 28 -13.38 -10.63 12.16
N ASN A 29 -12.15 -10.43 12.60
CA ASN A 29 -11.08 -11.38 12.33
C ASN A 29 -11.41 -12.71 13.02
N SER A 30 -11.44 -13.80 12.26
CA SER A 30 -11.78 -15.14 12.78
C SER A 30 -10.82 -15.66 13.87
N ASN A 31 -9.61 -15.13 13.93
CA ASN A 31 -8.59 -15.46 14.94
C ASN A 31 -8.65 -14.55 16.17
N ALA A 32 -9.41 -13.45 16.11
CA ALA A 32 -9.55 -12.55 17.24
C ALA A 32 -10.53 -13.12 18.27
N LYS A 33 -10.18 -12.95 19.54
CA LYS A 33 -11.03 -13.38 20.67
C LYS A 33 -11.57 -12.14 21.37
N ILE A 34 -12.89 -12.10 21.53
CA ILE A 34 -13.53 -11.08 22.35
C ILE A 34 -13.29 -11.44 23.82
N PRO A 35 -12.87 -10.49 24.67
CA PRO A 35 -12.68 -10.74 26.11
C PRO A 35 -13.95 -11.23 26.81
N ASP A 36 -13.77 -11.99 27.90
CA ASP A 36 -14.87 -12.46 28.70
C ASP A 36 -15.74 -11.29 29.24
N GLY A 37 -17.05 -11.45 29.15
CA GLY A 37 -18.01 -10.42 29.57
C GLY A 37 -18.22 -9.30 28.57
N MET A 38 -17.65 -9.41 27.36
CA MET A 38 -17.82 -8.48 26.24
C MET A 38 -18.44 -9.19 25.04
N SER A 39 -18.96 -8.40 24.10
CA SER A 39 -19.46 -8.84 22.81
C SER A 39 -18.95 -7.92 21.70
N TYR A 40 -19.26 -8.24 20.45
CA TYR A 40 -18.80 -7.42 19.33
C TYR A 40 -19.35 -5.97 19.41
N ASP A 41 -20.56 -5.79 19.90
CA ASP A 41 -21.24 -4.50 20.04
C ASP A 41 -21.21 -3.91 21.47
N ASP A 42 -20.72 -4.65 22.46
CA ASP A 42 -20.52 -4.20 23.84
C ASP A 42 -19.11 -4.57 24.34
N ASN A 43 -18.17 -3.70 24.10
CA ASN A 43 -16.76 -3.89 24.43
C ASN A 43 -16.12 -2.56 24.84
N SER A 44 -14.82 -2.58 25.17
CA SER A 44 -14.13 -1.38 25.65
C SER A 44 -14.30 -0.17 24.71
N TYR A 45 -14.23 -0.38 23.40
CA TYR A 45 -14.34 0.72 22.43
C TYR A 45 -15.75 1.30 22.33
N THR A 46 -16.76 0.44 22.26
CA THR A 46 -18.16 0.89 22.16
C THR A 46 -18.63 1.54 23.46
N ARG A 47 -18.13 1.07 24.60
CA ARG A 47 -18.40 1.68 25.91
C ARG A 47 -17.80 3.08 26.01
N LEU A 48 -16.57 3.28 25.55
CA LEU A 48 -15.93 4.59 25.51
C LEU A 48 -16.66 5.58 24.58
N LEU A 49 -17.08 5.13 23.39
CA LEU A 49 -17.90 5.96 22.49
C LEU A 49 -19.24 6.38 23.14
N LYS A 50 -19.86 5.47 23.88
CA LYS A 50 -21.10 5.78 24.62
C LYS A 50 -20.86 6.76 25.75
N GLU A 51 -19.79 6.53 26.53
CA GLU A 51 -19.47 7.38 27.69
C GLU A 51 -19.08 8.80 27.26
N ASP A 52 -18.17 8.94 26.31
CA ASP A 52 -17.57 10.21 25.96
C ASP A 52 -18.37 11.00 24.93
N LEU A 53 -19.00 10.34 23.95
CA LEU A 53 -19.69 10.97 22.84
C LEU A 53 -21.21 10.75 22.83
N ASN A 54 -21.73 9.89 23.70
CA ASN A 54 -23.12 9.45 23.72
C ASN A 54 -23.58 8.81 22.40
N ILE A 55 -22.65 8.06 21.77
CA ILE A 55 -22.89 7.27 20.56
C ILE A 55 -23.04 5.80 20.96
N GLU A 56 -24.15 5.21 20.58
CA GLU A 56 -24.44 3.79 20.70
C GLU A 56 -24.28 3.11 19.34
N VAL A 57 -23.48 2.06 19.29
CA VAL A 57 -23.22 1.31 18.06
C VAL A 57 -24.12 0.08 18.01
N ALA A 58 -24.89 -0.05 16.94
CA ALA A 58 -25.71 -1.19 16.65
C ALA A 58 -25.25 -1.85 15.35
N TYR A 59 -24.82 -3.10 15.41
CA TYR A 59 -24.45 -3.85 14.22
C TYR A 59 -25.65 -4.56 13.62
N ASP A 60 -26.05 -4.20 12.41
CA ASP A 60 -27.13 -4.89 11.69
C ASP A 60 -26.74 -6.34 11.36
N TRP A 61 -25.45 -6.56 11.18
CA TRP A 61 -24.85 -7.87 10.99
C TRP A 61 -23.33 -7.81 11.29
N VAL A 62 -22.77 -8.97 11.61
CA VAL A 62 -21.31 -9.17 11.75
C VAL A 62 -20.90 -10.35 10.88
N ALA A 63 -19.90 -10.17 10.04
CA ALA A 63 -19.31 -11.20 9.19
C ALA A 63 -17.84 -11.41 9.56
N SER A 64 -17.27 -12.56 9.18
CA SER A 64 -15.82 -12.73 9.23
C SER A 64 -15.13 -11.71 8.30
N SER A 65 -13.89 -11.35 8.58
CA SER A 65 -13.14 -10.42 7.72
C SER A 65 -13.01 -10.93 6.27
N THR A 66 -13.03 -12.24 6.06
CA THR A 66 -13.01 -12.87 4.73
C THR A 66 -14.36 -12.77 4.00
N ASP A 67 -15.47 -12.72 4.72
CA ASP A 67 -16.83 -12.72 4.17
C ASP A 67 -17.47 -11.30 4.15
N TYR A 68 -16.80 -10.33 4.77
CA TYR A 68 -17.33 -8.97 4.93
C TYR A 68 -17.69 -8.33 3.58
N ASP A 69 -16.79 -8.40 2.61
CA ASP A 69 -17.02 -7.79 1.29
C ASP A 69 -18.16 -8.46 0.54
N GLU A 70 -18.28 -9.79 0.62
CA GLU A 70 -19.42 -10.50 0.03
C GLU A 70 -20.74 -10.09 0.67
N LYS A 71 -20.78 -10.02 2.02
CA LYS A 71 -21.96 -9.56 2.74
C LYS A 71 -22.34 -8.13 2.40
N MET A 72 -21.37 -7.22 2.30
CA MET A 72 -21.60 -5.83 1.89
C MET A 72 -22.12 -5.74 0.45
N ASN A 73 -21.56 -6.53 -0.48
CA ASN A 73 -22.03 -6.61 -1.86
C ASN A 73 -23.50 -7.05 -1.95
N LEU A 74 -23.89 -8.04 -1.13
CA LEU A 74 -25.29 -8.47 -1.02
C LEU A 74 -26.20 -7.35 -0.51
N CYS A 75 -25.77 -6.60 0.50
CA CYS A 75 -26.52 -5.46 1.01
C CYS A 75 -26.69 -4.36 -0.04
N ILE A 76 -25.66 -4.07 -0.82
CA ILE A 76 -25.71 -3.09 -1.92
C ILE A 76 -26.69 -3.57 -3.00
N GLY A 77 -26.57 -4.82 -3.44
CA GLY A 77 -27.43 -5.40 -4.47
C GLY A 77 -28.91 -5.49 -4.07
N SER A 78 -29.20 -5.70 -2.80
CA SER A 78 -30.57 -5.76 -2.25
C SER A 78 -31.12 -4.44 -1.73
N ASN A 79 -30.32 -3.37 -1.76
CA ASN A 79 -30.64 -2.06 -1.17
C ASN A 79 -31.00 -2.16 0.32
N THR A 80 -30.24 -2.95 1.06
CA THR A 80 -30.36 -3.14 2.53
C THR A 80 -29.08 -2.72 3.26
N ILE A 81 -28.49 -1.62 2.82
CA ILE A 81 -27.22 -1.11 3.36
C ILE A 81 -27.42 -0.53 4.77
N PRO A 82 -26.41 -0.66 5.67
CA PRO A 82 -26.37 0.03 6.95
C PRO A 82 -26.34 1.57 6.79
N GLU A 83 -26.58 2.29 7.87
CA GLU A 83 -26.53 3.75 7.88
C GLU A 83 -25.12 4.29 7.60
N LEU A 84 -24.10 3.71 8.25
CA LEU A 84 -22.70 4.03 8.04
C LEU A 84 -21.95 2.77 7.59
N MET A 85 -21.03 2.93 6.68
CA MET A 85 -20.29 1.81 6.08
C MET A 85 -18.82 2.13 5.91
N ASN A 86 -17.98 1.13 6.05
CA ASN A 86 -16.58 1.16 5.68
C ASN A 86 -16.38 0.23 4.48
N VAL A 87 -16.22 0.80 3.29
CA VAL A 87 -16.30 0.07 2.03
C VAL A 87 -15.00 0.18 1.22
N ASN A 88 -14.79 -0.78 0.31
CA ASN A 88 -13.68 -0.74 -0.65
C ASN A 88 -14.03 0.13 -1.89
N ALA A 89 -13.06 0.31 -2.78
CA ALA A 89 -13.22 1.17 -3.97
C ALA A 89 -14.33 0.69 -4.91
N THR A 90 -14.46 -0.61 -5.11
CA THR A 90 -15.50 -1.21 -5.97
C THR A 90 -16.90 -0.97 -5.39
N GLN A 91 -17.06 -1.18 -4.09
CA GLN A 91 -18.31 -0.94 -3.37
C GLN A 91 -18.67 0.55 -3.36
N TYR A 92 -17.70 1.42 -3.08
CA TYR A 92 -17.88 2.87 -3.13
C TYR A 92 -18.39 3.33 -4.49
N ARG A 93 -17.80 2.85 -5.57
CA ARG A 93 -18.24 3.16 -6.92
C ARG A 93 -19.66 2.68 -7.20
N ALA A 94 -20.02 1.48 -6.76
CA ALA A 94 -21.38 0.97 -6.87
C ALA A 94 -22.41 1.83 -6.10
N LEU A 95 -22.04 2.24 -4.88
CA LEU A 95 -22.90 3.12 -4.07
C LEU A 95 -23.12 4.49 -4.72
N LEU A 96 -22.12 5.06 -5.37
CA LEU A 96 -22.25 6.28 -6.18
C LEU A 96 -23.15 6.05 -7.40
N LYS A 97 -22.90 4.99 -8.15
CA LYS A 97 -23.65 4.65 -9.36
C LYS A 97 -25.16 4.47 -9.11
N TYR A 98 -25.49 3.85 -7.99
CA TYR A 98 -26.88 3.60 -7.60
C TYR A 98 -27.49 4.70 -6.71
N ASP A 99 -26.76 5.81 -6.53
CA ASP A 99 -27.22 6.97 -5.76
C ASP A 99 -27.67 6.60 -4.32
N MET A 100 -26.88 5.78 -3.63
CA MET A 100 -27.23 5.21 -2.32
C MET A 100 -26.63 5.94 -1.13
N ILE A 101 -25.67 6.82 -1.33
CA ILE A 101 -24.95 7.57 -0.30
C ILE A 101 -25.12 9.06 -0.46
N GLN A 102 -24.89 9.81 0.61
CA GLN A 102 -25.09 11.25 0.65
C GLN A 102 -23.78 12.04 0.68
N PRO A 103 -23.75 13.30 0.17
CA PRO A 103 -22.60 14.20 0.28
C PRO A 103 -22.26 14.51 1.74
N LEU A 104 -20.97 14.69 2.02
CA LEU A 104 -20.42 14.93 3.35
C LEU A 104 -19.71 16.28 3.50
N ASP A 105 -19.73 17.16 2.49
CA ASP A 105 -18.97 18.42 2.48
C ASP A 105 -19.18 19.26 3.74
N GLN A 106 -20.43 19.54 4.09
CA GLN A 106 -20.76 20.36 5.25
C GLN A 106 -20.30 19.69 6.55
N TYR A 107 -20.48 18.38 6.65
CA TYR A 107 -20.04 17.61 7.82
C TYR A 107 -18.52 17.55 7.92
N PHE A 108 -17.83 17.47 6.79
CA PHE A 108 -16.37 17.51 6.74
C PHE A 108 -15.87 18.86 7.28
N ASP A 109 -16.42 19.96 6.80
CA ASP A 109 -16.03 21.30 7.23
C ASP A 109 -16.25 21.54 8.73
N ASP A 110 -17.37 21.06 9.26
CA ASP A 110 -17.77 21.33 10.64
C ASP A 110 -17.25 20.28 11.64
N TYR A 111 -17.14 19.02 11.26
CA TYR A 111 -16.89 17.90 12.17
C TYR A 111 -15.57 17.17 11.95
N ALA A 112 -14.84 17.34 10.84
CA ALA A 112 -13.51 16.77 10.74
C ALA A 112 -12.56 17.47 11.71
N SER A 113 -11.82 16.70 12.51
CA SER A 113 -10.78 17.26 13.36
C SER A 113 -9.61 17.80 12.53
N ASP A 114 -8.80 18.68 13.11
CA ASP A 114 -7.60 19.18 12.43
C ASP A 114 -6.66 18.05 11.99
N ALA A 115 -6.55 16.98 12.81
CA ALA A 115 -5.77 15.80 12.46
C ALA A 115 -6.34 15.08 11.23
N LEU A 116 -7.66 14.84 11.19
CA LEU A 116 -8.30 14.22 10.02
C LEU A 116 -8.16 15.09 8.77
N LYS A 117 -8.36 16.41 8.88
CA LYS A 117 -8.14 17.34 7.78
C LYS A 117 -6.70 17.28 7.24
N ALA A 118 -5.72 17.22 8.14
CA ALA A 118 -4.31 17.09 7.76
C ALA A 118 -4.02 15.78 7.03
N TYR A 119 -4.56 14.66 7.47
CA TYR A 119 -4.43 13.38 6.77
C TYR A 119 -5.02 13.44 5.35
N VAL A 120 -6.22 14.00 5.20
CA VAL A 120 -6.87 14.13 3.88
C VAL A 120 -6.08 15.08 2.98
N GLU A 121 -5.60 16.21 3.50
CA GLU A 121 -4.79 17.17 2.75
C GLU A 121 -3.47 16.56 2.25
N SER A 122 -2.85 15.68 3.04
CA SER A 122 -1.61 14.98 2.65
C SER A 122 -1.75 14.14 1.38
N GLY A 123 -2.95 13.67 1.07
CA GLY A 123 -3.26 12.90 -0.15
C GLY A 123 -3.39 13.72 -1.43
N GLY A 124 -3.44 15.05 -1.31
CA GLY A 124 -3.48 15.97 -2.45
C GLY A 124 -4.70 15.83 -3.36
N GLU A 125 -4.56 16.30 -4.59
CA GLU A 125 -5.66 16.33 -5.56
C GLU A 125 -6.11 14.92 -6.00
N GLU A 126 -5.24 13.93 -6.04
CA GLU A 126 -5.60 12.56 -6.41
C GLU A 126 -6.54 11.92 -5.37
N LEU A 127 -6.26 12.12 -4.08
CA LEU A 127 -7.16 11.66 -3.03
C LEU A 127 -8.51 12.39 -3.10
N LYS A 128 -8.48 13.69 -3.31
CA LYS A 128 -9.69 14.51 -3.41
C LYS A 128 -10.60 14.09 -4.56
N LYS A 129 -10.02 13.81 -5.74
CA LYS A 129 -10.76 13.21 -6.86
C LYS A 129 -11.36 11.86 -6.48
N CYS A 130 -10.59 11.04 -5.79
CA CYS A 130 -10.98 9.67 -5.42
C CYS A 130 -12.21 9.63 -4.52
N ILE A 131 -12.39 10.60 -3.63
CA ILE A 131 -13.50 10.70 -2.67
C ILE A 131 -14.63 11.63 -3.11
N SER A 132 -14.53 12.21 -4.31
CA SER A 132 -15.55 13.15 -4.82
C SER A 132 -16.40 12.50 -5.92
N ASN A 133 -17.65 12.94 -6.03
CA ASN A 133 -18.52 12.61 -7.15
C ASN A 133 -18.29 13.54 -8.36
N ASP A 134 -19.02 13.34 -9.44
CA ASP A 134 -18.92 14.12 -10.68
C ASP A 134 -19.28 15.62 -10.50
N LYS A 135 -19.94 15.97 -9.41
CA LYS A 135 -20.27 17.35 -9.04
C LYS A 135 -19.18 18.01 -8.17
N GLY A 136 -18.13 17.26 -7.82
CA GLY A 136 -17.07 17.70 -6.93
C GLY A 136 -17.46 17.67 -5.45
N GLU A 137 -18.57 17.03 -5.08
CA GLU A 137 -18.99 16.87 -3.69
C GLU A 137 -18.22 15.73 -3.02
N ILE A 138 -17.75 15.95 -1.81
CA ILE A 138 -17.09 14.92 -0.99
C ILE A 138 -18.12 13.88 -0.56
N MET A 139 -17.88 12.61 -0.89
CA MET A 139 -18.81 11.50 -0.65
C MET A 139 -18.32 10.53 0.44
N ALA A 140 -17.07 10.62 0.88
CA ALA A 140 -16.48 9.67 1.82
C ALA A 140 -15.43 10.31 2.72
N ILE A 141 -15.24 9.73 3.90
CA ILE A 141 -14.06 9.97 4.74
C ILE A 141 -13.01 8.93 4.30
N PRO A 142 -11.88 9.34 3.72
CA PRO A 142 -10.87 8.41 3.28
C PRO A 142 -9.95 7.96 4.42
N ALA A 143 -9.28 6.82 4.24
CA ALA A 143 -8.08 6.45 4.95
C ALA A 143 -6.90 6.52 3.95
N PRO A 144 -6.12 7.61 3.93
CA PRO A 144 -5.13 7.84 2.88
C PRO A 144 -4.11 6.72 2.79
N SER A 145 -3.82 6.26 1.57
CA SER A 145 -2.71 5.36 1.29
C SER A 145 -1.38 6.11 1.38
N MET A 146 -0.34 5.47 1.87
CA MET A 146 1.03 6.02 1.88
C MET A 146 1.60 5.92 0.46
N MET A 147 1.28 6.87 -0.40
CA MET A 147 1.47 6.80 -1.85
C MET A 147 2.90 6.43 -2.27
N GLY A 148 3.90 7.21 -1.88
CA GLY A 148 5.31 6.93 -2.16
C GLY A 148 5.80 5.65 -1.47
N GLY A 149 5.30 5.37 -0.28
CA GLY A 149 5.62 4.17 0.46
C GLY A 149 5.18 2.85 -0.20
N GLU A 150 4.30 2.91 -1.19
CA GLU A 150 3.87 1.74 -1.96
C GLU A 150 4.63 1.56 -3.28
N VAL A 151 5.55 2.47 -3.61
CA VAL A 151 6.38 2.35 -4.81
C VAL A 151 7.40 1.24 -4.63
N ASN A 152 7.41 0.27 -5.54
CA ASN A 152 8.46 -0.73 -5.58
C ASN A 152 9.73 -0.11 -6.17
N GLU A 153 10.85 -0.40 -5.52
CA GLU A 153 12.18 0.04 -5.89
C GLU A 153 13.13 -1.14 -5.95
N MET A 154 14.27 -0.97 -6.61
CA MET A 154 15.31 -2.00 -6.62
C MET A 154 16.08 -1.97 -5.31
N TRP A 155 16.07 -3.09 -4.60
CA TRP A 155 16.96 -3.36 -3.49
C TRP A 155 18.17 -4.16 -3.98
N ILE A 156 19.38 -3.67 -3.68
CA ILE A 156 20.63 -4.23 -4.20
C ILE A 156 21.69 -4.33 -3.12
N ARG A 157 22.49 -5.38 -3.17
CA ARG A 157 23.64 -5.62 -2.29
C ARG A 157 24.80 -4.69 -2.66
N GLN A 158 24.99 -3.61 -1.88
CA GLN A 158 26.12 -2.69 -2.06
C GLN A 158 27.46 -3.40 -1.81
N ASP A 159 27.54 -4.25 -0.81
CA ASP A 159 28.73 -5.02 -0.52
C ASP A 159 29.14 -5.94 -1.68
N TRP A 160 28.19 -6.50 -2.41
CA TRP A 160 28.48 -7.30 -3.62
C TRP A 160 28.96 -6.42 -4.78
N LEU A 161 28.40 -5.25 -4.96
CA LEU A 161 28.90 -4.27 -5.94
C LEU A 161 30.35 -3.89 -5.61
N ASP A 162 30.64 -3.57 -4.36
CA ASP A 162 31.98 -3.19 -3.90
C ASP A 162 32.99 -4.34 -4.09
N ASN A 163 32.61 -5.58 -3.73
CA ASN A 163 33.46 -6.77 -3.90
C ASN A 163 33.85 -7.01 -5.36
N LEU A 164 32.97 -6.72 -6.30
CA LEU A 164 33.18 -6.90 -7.74
C LEU A 164 33.65 -5.66 -8.45
N GLY A 165 33.78 -4.51 -7.77
CA GLY A 165 34.16 -3.23 -8.37
C GLY A 165 33.13 -2.69 -9.36
N LEU A 166 31.83 -2.88 -9.08
CA LEU A 166 30.75 -2.49 -9.96
C LEU A 166 30.05 -1.24 -9.43
N GLU A 167 29.57 -0.42 -10.36
CA GLU A 167 28.73 0.74 -10.07
C GLU A 167 27.24 0.33 -9.94
N VAL A 168 26.46 1.16 -9.25
CA VAL A 168 25.00 0.99 -9.15
C VAL A 168 24.38 1.08 -10.54
N PRO A 169 23.62 0.06 -10.99
CA PRO A 169 23.00 0.10 -12.31
C PRO A 169 21.85 1.09 -12.35
N ARG A 170 21.72 1.82 -13.47
CA ARG A 170 20.61 2.76 -13.70
C ARG A 170 19.72 2.33 -14.85
N THR A 171 20.29 1.76 -15.89
CA THR A 171 19.57 1.31 -17.08
C THR A 171 19.27 -0.19 -17.03
N TRP A 172 18.40 -0.64 -17.93
CA TRP A 172 18.11 -2.07 -18.09
C TRP A 172 19.37 -2.89 -18.38
N ASP A 173 20.19 -2.42 -19.32
CA ASP A 173 21.40 -3.16 -19.72
C ASP A 173 22.42 -3.21 -18.59
N GLU A 174 22.59 -2.13 -17.84
CA GLU A 174 23.46 -2.08 -16.67
C GLU A 174 22.95 -3.03 -15.58
N MET A 175 21.64 -3.05 -15.32
CA MET A 175 21.04 -3.98 -14.35
C MET A 175 21.25 -5.43 -14.78
N ALA A 176 21.04 -5.76 -16.04
CA ALA A 176 21.27 -7.11 -16.56
C ALA A 176 22.75 -7.52 -16.41
N ALA A 177 23.69 -6.62 -16.69
CA ALA A 177 25.12 -6.86 -16.53
C ALA A 177 25.50 -7.08 -15.06
N VAL A 178 24.95 -6.31 -14.13
CA VAL A 178 25.17 -6.49 -12.69
C VAL A 178 24.58 -7.82 -12.22
N ALA A 179 23.36 -8.16 -12.64
CA ALA A 179 22.73 -9.45 -12.31
C ALA A 179 23.58 -10.64 -12.83
N GLU A 180 24.13 -10.54 -14.04
CA GLU A 180 25.03 -11.55 -14.58
C GLU A 180 26.30 -11.70 -13.74
N ALA A 181 26.92 -10.58 -13.36
CA ALA A 181 28.09 -10.59 -12.49
C ALA A 181 27.77 -11.21 -11.12
N PHE A 182 26.62 -10.92 -10.54
CA PHE A 182 26.18 -11.53 -9.28
C PHE A 182 25.97 -13.04 -9.39
N VAL A 183 25.55 -13.54 -10.53
CA VAL A 183 25.38 -14.98 -10.75
C VAL A 183 26.71 -15.68 -11.02
N THR A 184 27.63 -15.03 -11.75
CA THR A 184 28.81 -15.70 -12.35
C THR A 184 30.16 -15.40 -11.69
N GLN A 185 30.26 -14.33 -10.89
CA GLN A 185 31.55 -13.84 -10.37
C GLN A 185 31.72 -14.00 -8.85
N ASP A 186 30.97 -14.92 -8.21
CA ASP A 186 31.10 -15.23 -6.78
C ASP A 186 31.14 -13.96 -5.88
N PRO A 187 30.07 -13.16 -5.84
CA PRO A 187 30.06 -11.87 -5.16
C PRO A 187 30.17 -11.97 -3.64
N ASP A 188 29.81 -13.11 -3.04
CA ASP A 188 29.93 -13.39 -1.61
C ASP A 188 31.29 -14.07 -1.25
N GLY A 189 32.11 -14.43 -2.24
CA GLY A 189 33.45 -14.94 -2.05
C GLY A 189 33.52 -16.31 -1.38
N ASN A 190 32.45 -17.10 -1.46
CA ASN A 190 32.41 -18.43 -0.80
C ASN A 190 32.95 -19.58 -1.68
N GLY A 191 33.27 -19.33 -2.93
CA GLY A 191 33.79 -20.29 -3.90
C GLY A 191 32.73 -21.21 -4.52
N GLU A 192 31.44 -20.96 -4.25
CA GLU A 192 30.34 -21.76 -4.76
C GLU A 192 29.51 -20.95 -5.79
N ALA A 193 28.91 -21.62 -6.77
CA ALA A 193 28.03 -21.02 -7.76
C ALA A 193 26.57 -21.08 -7.27
N ASP A 194 26.26 -20.37 -6.19
CA ASP A 194 25.01 -20.49 -5.44
C ASP A 194 24.24 -19.17 -5.25
N THR A 195 24.64 -18.13 -5.97
CA THR A 195 24.05 -16.81 -5.86
C THR A 195 22.96 -16.55 -6.91
N ILE A 196 21.96 -15.77 -6.51
CA ILE A 196 20.81 -15.34 -7.34
C ILE A 196 21.02 -13.88 -7.72
N GLY A 197 20.89 -13.57 -9.01
CA GLY A 197 20.97 -12.20 -9.50
C GLY A 197 19.76 -11.38 -9.06
N ILE A 198 18.59 -11.70 -9.61
CA ILE A 198 17.30 -11.07 -9.29
C ILE A 198 16.36 -12.12 -8.69
N LEU A 199 15.89 -11.87 -7.49
CA LEU A 199 14.87 -12.70 -6.85
C LEU A 199 13.48 -12.30 -7.36
N GLY A 200 12.69 -13.28 -7.76
CA GLY A 200 11.31 -13.09 -8.18
C GLY A 200 10.29 -13.63 -7.18
N PRO A 201 9.00 -13.57 -7.52
CA PRO A 201 7.93 -14.03 -6.65
C PRO A 201 7.92 -15.55 -6.45
N SER A 202 7.36 -16.00 -5.33
CA SER A 202 7.16 -17.41 -4.99
C SER A 202 5.96 -18.02 -5.73
N ASN A 203 5.70 -19.30 -5.53
CA ASN A 203 4.55 -20.00 -6.11
C ASN A 203 3.21 -19.53 -5.52
N SER A 204 3.20 -19.02 -4.30
CA SER A 204 2.01 -18.45 -3.66
C SER A 204 1.62 -17.08 -4.23
N ASP A 205 2.55 -16.43 -4.94
CA ASP A 205 2.40 -15.08 -5.49
C ASP A 205 2.07 -15.08 -6.98
N HIS A 206 1.67 -16.22 -7.55
CA HIS A 206 1.35 -16.34 -8.98
C HIS A 206 0.46 -15.23 -9.51
N MET A 207 -0.56 -14.87 -8.73
CA MET A 207 -1.54 -13.83 -9.07
C MET A 207 -0.91 -12.43 -9.08
N ASN A 208 0.19 -12.25 -8.35
CA ASN A 208 0.85 -10.98 -8.09
C ASN A 208 2.28 -10.90 -8.66
N ALA A 209 2.66 -11.89 -9.48
CA ALA A 209 4.02 -11.97 -10.04
C ALA A 209 4.46 -10.69 -10.77
N ILE A 210 3.49 -9.99 -11.35
CA ILE A 210 3.68 -8.75 -12.10
C ILE A 210 3.16 -7.52 -11.33
N GLY A 211 2.63 -7.73 -10.12
CA GLY A 211 2.05 -6.67 -9.31
C GLY A 211 3.08 -5.88 -8.49
N ALA A 212 2.63 -4.79 -7.90
CA ALA A 212 3.41 -3.93 -7.01
C ALA A 212 3.50 -4.54 -5.60
N ASN A 213 4.16 -5.68 -5.49
CA ASN A 213 4.39 -6.39 -4.23
C ASN A 213 5.87 -6.59 -3.98
N GLN A 214 6.24 -6.85 -2.73
CA GLN A 214 7.58 -7.32 -2.45
C GLN A 214 7.88 -8.57 -3.28
N PHE A 215 9.02 -8.57 -3.98
CA PHE A 215 9.47 -9.57 -4.96
C PHE A 215 8.69 -9.57 -6.29
N GLY A 216 7.75 -8.65 -6.50
CA GLY A 216 7.06 -8.48 -7.77
C GLY A 216 7.98 -7.99 -8.89
N LEU A 217 7.54 -8.14 -10.12
CA LEU A 217 8.30 -7.76 -11.31
C LEU A 217 7.81 -6.45 -11.96
N ASP A 218 6.89 -5.74 -11.31
CA ASP A 218 6.33 -4.50 -11.85
C ASP A 218 7.38 -3.44 -12.27
N PRO A 219 8.53 -3.23 -11.57
CA PRO A 219 9.55 -2.31 -12.05
C PRO A 219 10.21 -2.75 -13.37
N LEU A 220 10.28 -4.04 -13.62
CA LEU A 220 10.76 -4.57 -14.89
C LEU A 220 9.78 -4.27 -16.04
N PHE A 221 8.48 -4.34 -15.78
CA PHE A 221 7.45 -3.95 -16.74
C PHE A 221 7.42 -2.43 -16.95
N SER A 222 7.41 -1.65 -15.89
CA SER A 222 7.28 -0.19 -15.97
C SER A 222 8.48 0.48 -16.63
N SER A 223 9.66 -0.14 -16.65
CA SER A 223 10.82 0.34 -17.40
C SER A 223 10.57 0.39 -18.92
N PHE A 224 9.62 -0.37 -19.42
CA PHE A 224 9.10 -0.31 -20.80
C PHE A 224 7.78 0.43 -20.91
N GLN A 225 7.37 1.15 -19.88
CA GLN A 225 6.06 1.80 -19.77
C GLN A 225 4.90 0.81 -19.95
N SER A 226 5.09 -0.42 -19.48
CA SER A 226 4.09 -1.46 -19.41
C SER A 226 3.48 -1.51 -18.01
N TYR A 227 2.16 -1.50 -17.94
CA TYR A 227 1.41 -1.48 -16.68
C TYR A 227 0.36 -2.59 -16.66
N PRO A 228 0.78 -3.83 -16.50
CA PRO A 228 -0.15 -4.97 -16.45
C PRO A 228 -1.19 -4.78 -15.36
N GLN A 229 -2.42 -5.23 -15.66
CA GLN A 229 -3.58 -5.18 -14.76
C GLN A 229 -4.12 -3.77 -14.45
N TYR A 230 -3.53 -2.71 -15.01
CA TYR A 230 -4.03 -1.36 -14.88
C TYR A 230 -4.92 -0.98 -16.06
N TRP A 231 -5.98 -0.25 -15.74
CA TRP A 231 -6.80 0.48 -16.69
C TRP A 231 -6.15 1.84 -16.89
N LEU A 232 -5.69 2.11 -18.10
CA LEU A 232 -4.94 3.31 -18.45
C LEU A 232 -5.84 4.28 -19.20
N GLN A 233 -5.90 5.52 -18.73
CA GLN A 233 -6.67 6.58 -19.37
C GLN A 233 -5.73 7.49 -20.13
N ASP A 234 -6.00 7.70 -21.41
CA ASP A 234 -5.26 8.63 -22.23
C ASP A 234 -5.76 10.08 -22.10
N GLU A 235 -5.14 11.00 -22.82
CA GLU A 235 -5.45 12.44 -22.74
C GLU A 235 -6.87 12.78 -23.21
N ASP A 236 -7.47 11.97 -24.07
CA ASP A 236 -8.86 12.18 -24.55
C ASP A 236 -9.91 11.50 -23.65
N GLY A 237 -9.46 10.84 -22.58
CA GLY A 237 -10.32 10.18 -21.60
C GLY A 237 -10.66 8.74 -21.93
N THR A 238 -10.16 8.18 -23.04
CA THR A 238 -10.38 6.77 -23.41
C THR A 238 -9.54 5.86 -22.51
N VAL A 239 -10.16 4.80 -22.01
CA VAL A 239 -9.51 3.79 -21.16
C VAL A 239 -9.13 2.57 -21.98
N GLU A 240 -7.90 2.13 -21.80
CA GLU A 240 -7.35 0.89 -22.34
C GLU A 240 -6.87 -0.03 -21.22
N TYR A 241 -6.69 -1.31 -21.54
CA TYR A 241 -6.15 -2.28 -20.57
C TYR A 241 -4.65 -2.49 -20.78
N GLY A 242 -3.86 -2.19 -19.72
CA GLY A 242 -2.41 -2.21 -19.81
C GLY A 242 -1.80 -3.56 -20.17
N SER A 243 -2.41 -4.65 -19.73
CA SER A 243 -1.90 -6.01 -19.97
C SER A 243 -1.93 -6.45 -21.44
N ILE A 244 -2.71 -5.78 -22.30
CA ILE A 244 -2.82 -6.16 -23.73
C ILE A 244 -2.09 -5.19 -24.66
N GLN A 245 -1.31 -4.25 -24.11
CA GLN A 245 -0.63 -3.24 -24.89
C GLN A 245 0.69 -3.74 -25.51
N PRO A 246 1.15 -3.15 -26.62
CA PRO A 246 2.44 -3.50 -27.24
C PRO A 246 3.64 -3.40 -26.30
N GLU A 247 3.62 -2.44 -25.37
CA GLU A 247 4.66 -2.25 -24.35
C GLU A 247 4.77 -3.47 -23.42
N THR A 248 3.64 -4.11 -23.12
CA THR A 248 3.62 -5.34 -22.30
C THR A 248 4.20 -6.52 -23.09
N ARG A 249 3.97 -6.61 -24.39
CA ARG A 249 4.63 -7.60 -25.25
C ARG A 249 6.14 -7.46 -25.22
N GLU A 250 6.65 -6.24 -25.36
CA GLU A 250 8.08 -5.95 -25.30
C GLU A 250 8.68 -6.28 -23.94
N ALA A 251 8.01 -5.87 -22.85
CA ALA A 251 8.44 -6.15 -21.49
C ALA A 251 8.54 -7.66 -21.24
N LEU A 252 7.51 -8.42 -21.61
CA LEU A 252 7.52 -9.89 -21.47
C LEU A 252 8.68 -10.54 -22.21
N GLU A 253 8.97 -10.11 -23.43
CA GLU A 253 10.10 -10.62 -24.20
C GLU A 253 11.43 -10.35 -23.51
N LYS A 254 11.63 -9.15 -22.99
CA LYS A 254 12.84 -8.75 -22.28
C LYS A 254 13.00 -9.48 -20.92
N ILE A 255 11.92 -9.59 -20.16
CA ILE A 255 11.92 -10.32 -18.88
C ILE A 255 12.18 -11.81 -19.11
N SER A 256 11.59 -12.40 -20.14
CA SER A 256 11.84 -13.79 -20.51
C SER A 256 13.32 -14.05 -20.80
N LYS A 257 14.01 -13.12 -21.47
CA LYS A 257 15.47 -13.22 -21.70
C LYS A 257 16.27 -13.19 -20.39
N LEU A 258 15.89 -12.35 -19.43
CA LEU A 258 16.52 -12.35 -18.10
C LEU A 258 16.35 -13.72 -17.42
N TYR A 259 15.15 -14.27 -17.44
CA TYR A 259 14.88 -15.57 -16.83
C TYR A 259 15.60 -16.73 -17.53
N THR A 260 15.52 -16.83 -18.85
CA THR A 260 16.15 -17.91 -19.62
C THR A 260 17.67 -17.86 -19.57
N ASN A 261 18.25 -16.66 -19.37
CA ASN A 261 19.68 -16.47 -19.12
C ASN A 261 20.06 -16.67 -17.64
N LYS A 262 19.12 -17.09 -16.79
CA LYS A 262 19.32 -17.36 -15.35
C LYS A 262 19.71 -16.12 -14.53
N LEU A 263 19.36 -14.94 -14.98
CA LEU A 263 19.59 -13.69 -14.26
C LEU A 263 18.47 -13.40 -13.25
N ILE A 264 17.27 -13.93 -13.48
CA ILE A 264 16.21 -14.06 -12.49
C ILE A 264 16.27 -15.46 -11.90
N ASP A 265 15.94 -15.60 -10.61
CA ASP A 265 15.90 -16.88 -9.90
C ASP A 265 15.29 -17.99 -10.77
N PRO A 266 16.05 -19.05 -11.11
CA PRO A 266 15.53 -20.16 -11.91
C PRO A 266 14.36 -20.90 -11.27
N GLU A 267 14.21 -20.79 -9.95
CA GLU A 267 13.11 -21.39 -9.18
C GLU A 267 11.95 -20.42 -8.92
N MET A 268 11.94 -19.25 -9.57
CA MET A 268 10.83 -18.31 -9.52
C MET A 268 9.50 -19.01 -9.84
N LEU A 269 8.44 -18.70 -9.08
CA LEU A 269 7.11 -19.32 -9.16
C LEU A 269 7.05 -20.82 -8.82
N VAL A 270 8.16 -21.44 -8.49
CA VAL A 270 8.23 -22.83 -8.01
C VAL A 270 8.58 -22.86 -6.52
N ARG A 271 9.43 -21.95 -6.10
CA ARG A 271 9.85 -21.79 -4.71
C ARG A 271 8.65 -21.47 -3.82
N SER A 272 8.55 -22.12 -2.66
CA SER A 272 7.43 -21.92 -1.74
C SER A 272 7.51 -20.58 -0.98
N ASP A 273 8.72 -20.09 -0.74
CA ASP A 273 8.97 -18.83 -0.04
C ASP A 273 10.18 -18.11 -0.62
N SER A 274 9.98 -16.91 -1.16
CA SER A 274 11.06 -16.07 -1.68
C SER A 274 11.98 -15.50 -0.59
N LYS A 275 11.53 -15.47 0.67
CA LYS A 275 12.38 -14.98 1.79
C LYS A 275 13.52 -15.93 2.14
N GLU A 276 13.37 -17.22 1.90
CA GLU A 276 14.39 -18.21 2.26
C GLU A 276 15.78 -17.90 1.65
N PRO A 277 15.95 -17.77 0.31
CA PRO A 277 17.24 -17.42 -0.26
C PRO A 277 17.72 -16.02 0.10
N LEU A 278 16.79 -15.08 0.35
CA LEU A 278 17.12 -13.73 0.79
C LEU A 278 17.78 -13.75 2.19
N LEU A 279 17.15 -14.42 3.15
CA LEU A 279 17.64 -14.52 4.53
C LEU A 279 18.91 -15.38 4.64
N SER A 280 19.13 -16.32 3.72
CA SER A 280 20.38 -17.09 3.65
C SER A 280 21.54 -16.35 2.96
N GLY A 281 21.32 -15.08 2.57
CA GLY A 281 22.37 -14.23 2.01
C GLY A 281 22.75 -14.53 0.56
N LYS A 282 21.86 -15.19 -0.20
CA LYS A 282 22.15 -15.66 -1.57
C LYS A 282 21.63 -14.76 -2.69
N VAL A 283 20.99 -13.64 -2.36
CA VAL A 283 20.30 -12.76 -3.30
C VAL A 283 21.01 -11.43 -3.45
N GLY A 284 21.23 -10.97 -4.67
CA GLY A 284 21.85 -9.68 -4.97
C GLY A 284 20.88 -8.56 -5.22
N ILE A 285 19.76 -8.85 -5.89
CA ILE A 285 18.74 -7.86 -6.28
C ILE A 285 17.35 -8.44 -6.02
N PHE A 286 16.45 -7.60 -5.51
CA PHE A 286 15.01 -7.83 -5.54
C PHE A 286 14.25 -6.50 -5.64
N PHE A 287 12.97 -6.53 -5.96
CA PHE A 287 12.11 -5.35 -5.99
C PHE A 287 11.14 -5.39 -4.82
N GLY A 288 10.93 -4.26 -4.19
CA GLY A 288 10.03 -4.15 -3.07
C GLY A 288 9.88 -2.70 -2.59
N PRO A 289 8.85 -2.44 -1.76
CA PRO A 289 8.62 -1.12 -1.19
C PRO A 289 9.62 -0.78 -0.07
N TRP A 290 9.56 0.43 0.43
CA TRP A 290 10.44 0.95 1.49
C TRP A 290 10.53 0.02 2.71
N TRP A 291 9.41 -0.58 3.12
CA TRP A 291 9.36 -1.47 4.29
C TRP A 291 10.11 -2.80 4.11
N SER A 292 10.67 -3.06 2.93
CA SER A 292 11.55 -4.22 2.71
C SER A 292 12.78 -4.20 3.62
N GLY A 293 13.12 -3.05 4.20
CA GLY A 293 14.10 -2.95 5.28
C GLY A 293 13.82 -3.86 6.47
N TYR A 294 12.56 -4.06 6.82
CA TYR A 294 12.17 -5.03 7.86
C TYR A 294 12.49 -6.47 7.46
N THR A 295 12.33 -6.80 6.19
CA THR A 295 12.60 -8.16 5.68
C THR A 295 14.08 -8.48 5.67
N VAL A 296 14.95 -7.52 5.34
CA VAL A 296 16.40 -7.71 5.26
C VAL A 296 17.14 -7.40 6.57
N SER A 297 16.43 -6.97 7.60
CA SER A 297 17.05 -6.45 8.82
C SER A 297 17.91 -7.45 9.56
N ASP A 298 17.57 -8.74 9.56
CA ASP A 298 18.37 -9.77 10.24
C ASP A 298 19.79 -9.87 9.66
N THR A 299 19.92 -9.85 8.33
CA THR A 299 21.23 -9.88 7.66
C THR A 299 22.00 -8.57 7.86
N THR A 300 21.29 -7.44 7.96
CA THR A 300 21.88 -6.13 8.28
C THR A 300 22.39 -6.10 9.72
N LEU A 301 21.60 -6.57 10.69
CA LEU A 301 21.96 -6.65 12.11
C LEU A 301 23.16 -7.57 12.33
N ALA A 302 23.28 -8.66 11.56
CA ALA A 302 24.43 -9.53 11.59
C ALA A 302 25.70 -8.89 10.97
N GLY A 303 25.57 -7.72 10.34
CA GLY A 303 26.67 -7.05 9.64
C GLY A 303 27.13 -7.79 8.37
N GLU A 304 26.27 -8.65 7.82
CA GLU A 304 26.60 -9.53 6.68
C GLU A 304 26.21 -8.91 5.33
N ALA A 305 25.13 -8.11 5.30
CA ALA A 305 24.58 -7.56 4.05
C ALA A 305 24.34 -6.06 4.15
N ASP A 306 24.91 -5.32 3.22
CA ASP A 306 24.70 -3.88 3.04
C ASP A 306 23.73 -3.63 1.90
N TRP A 307 22.45 -3.47 2.24
CA TRP A 307 21.39 -3.23 1.28
C TRP A 307 21.20 -1.75 0.99
N ARG A 308 21.02 -1.41 -0.29
CA ARG A 308 20.63 -0.07 -0.77
C ARG A 308 19.41 -0.18 -1.69
N ALA A 309 18.68 0.92 -1.83
CA ALA A 309 17.51 1.00 -2.70
C ALA A 309 17.61 2.15 -3.69
N TYR A 310 17.15 1.92 -4.91
CA TYR A 310 17.22 2.89 -6.01
C TYR A 310 16.01 2.77 -6.93
N PHE A 311 15.63 3.88 -7.57
CA PHE A 311 14.66 3.89 -8.67
C PHE A 311 15.32 3.44 -9.96
N THR A 312 15.34 2.13 -10.16
CA THR A 312 15.99 1.49 -11.30
C THR A 312 15.29 0.16 -11.62
N PRO A 313 15.26 -0.34 -12.89
CA PRO A 313 15.83 0.29 -14.08
C PRO A 313 14.98 1.46 -14.60
N LEU A 314 15.67 2.47 -15.15
CA LEU A 314 15.03 3.60 -15.80
C LEU A 314 14.48 3.19 -17.17
N SER A 315 13.42 3.85 -17.62
CA SER A 315 12.96 3.78 -19.00
C SER A 315 13.95 4.43 -19.96
N GLU A 316 13.78 4.20 -21.25
CA GLU A 316 14.63 4.77 -22.31
C GLU A 316 14.66 6.31 -22.27
N ASP A 317 13.57 6.93 -21.81
CA ASP A 317 13.46 8.39 -21.64
C ASP A 317 14.16 8.92 -20.37
N GLY A 318 14.79 8.05 -19.58
CA GLY A 318 15.49 8.40 -18.35
C GLY A 318 14.60 8.56 -17.10
N ASN A 319 13.30 8.27 -17.20
CA ASN A 319 12.37 8.32 -16.08
C ASN A 319 12.18 6.95 -15.41
N TYR A 320 11.84 6.97 -14.14
CA TYR A 320 11.35 5.81 -13.41
C TYR A 320 9.83 5.93 -13.26
N TYR A 321 9.10 4.97 -13.85
CA TYR A 321 7.64 4.92 -13.79
C TYR A 321 7.21 3.96 -12.69
N ALA A 322 6.23 4.35 -11.89
CA ALA A 322 5.78 3.56 -10.77
C ALA A 322 4.27 3.30 -10.83
N HIS A 323 3.88 2.05 -10.64
CA HIS A 323 2.49 1.70 -10.38
C HIS A 323 2.07 2.28 -9.03
N MET A 324 1.03 3.11 -9.03
CA MET A 324 0.54 3.73 -7.81
C MET A 324 -0.69 2.99 -7.27
N PRO A 325 -0.82 2.88 -5.95
CA PRO A 325 -2.03 2.33 -5.35
C PRO A 325 -3.20 3.30 -5.51
N ASN A 326 -4.42 2.81 -5.20
CA ASN A 326 -5.55 3.71 -5.04
C ASN A 326 -5.26 4.71 -3.90
N PRO A 327 -5.55 6.01 -4.06
CA PRO A 327 -5.24 7.04 -3.06
C PRO A 327 -5.84 6.84 -1.67
N THR A 328 -6.84 6.00 -1.54
CA THR A 328 -7.37 5.55 -0.25
C THR A 328 -7.62 4.04 -0.25
N SER A 329 -7.32 3.40 0.88
CA SER A 329 -7.56 1.96 1.05
C SER A 329 -9.03 1.63 1.32
N LYS A 330 -9.74 2.51 2.01
CA LYS A 330 -11.13 2.39 2.43
C LYS A 330 -11.86 3.73 2.37
N TYR A 331 -13.17 3.63 2.30
CA TYR A 331 -14.09 4.76 2.24
C TYR A 331 -15.14 4.61 3.33
N VAL A 332 -15.18 5.54 4.27
CA VAL A 332 -16.28 5.63 5.24
C VAL A 332 -17.36 6.50 4.63
N VAL A 333 -18.55 5.94 4.45
CA VAL A 333 -19.67 6.58 3.76
C VAL A 333 -20.96 6.51 4.59
N ALA A 334 -21.87 7.43 4.34
CA ALA A 334 -23.19 7.50 4.96
C ALA A 334 -24.28 7.22 3.92
N SER A 335 -25.20 6.30 4.23
CA SER A 335 -26.38 6.06 3.39
C SER A 335 -27.28 7.30 3.37
N LYS A 336 -28.10 7.44 2.32
CA LYS A 336 -29.08 8.54 2.24
C LYS A 336 -30.09 8.55 3.39
N SER A 337 -30.34 7.41 3.99
CA SER A 337 -31.25 7.28 5.15
C SER A 337 -30.60 7.67 6.48
N CYS A 338 -29.29 7.80 6.53
CA CYS A 338 -28.57 8.16 7.76
C CYS A 338 -28.93 9.60 8.18
N LYS A 339 -29.43 9.74 9.41
CA LYS A 339 -29.85 11.03 9.96
C LYS A 339 -28.74 11.81 10.65
N ASN A 340 -27.68 11.12 11.04
CA ASN A 340 -26.55 11.65 11.78
C ASN A 340 -25.21 11.30 11.08
N PRO A 341 -24.97 11.78 9.84
CA PRO A 341 -23.71 11.50 9.14
C PRO A 341 -22.47 12.01 9.88
N GLU A 342 -22.62 13.07 10.67
CA GLU A 342 -21.57 13.63 11.52
C GLU A 342 -21.04 12.63 12.55
N ALA A 343 -21.82 11.63 12.94
CA ALA A 343 -21.39 10.57 13.85
C ALA A 343 -20.21 9.77 13.29
N ALA A 344 -20.13 9.59 11.97
CA ALA A 344 -18.98 8.96 11.33
C ALA A 344 -17.69 9.75 11.58
N PHE A 345 -17.74 11.08 11.45
CA PHE A 345 -16.60 11.95 11.75
C PHE A 345 -16.20 11.87 13.22
N LYS A 346 -17.14 11.89 14.14
CA LYS A 346 -16.86 11.77 15.58
C LYS A 346 -16.20 10.43 15.92
N ILE A 347 -16.67 9.34 15.34
CA ILE A 347 -16.10 8.00 15.53
C ILE A 347 -14.65 7.96 15.01
N VAL A 348 -14.41 8.48 13.81
CA VAL A 348 -13.08 8.55 13.21
C VAL A 348 -12.15 9.48 14.00
N ASN A 349 -12.61 10.68 14.35
CA ASN A 349 -11.82 11.63 15.16
C ASN A 349 -11.42 11.05 16.52
N TYR A 350 -12.33 10.31 17.15
CA TYR A 350 -12.10 9.69 18.45
C TYR A 350 -11.03 8.60 18.39
N LEU A 351 -11.02 7.79 17.33
CA LEU A 351 -9.94 6.84 17.05
C LEU A 351 -8.61 7.56 16.89
N ILE A 352 -8.54 8.52 15.98
CA ILE A 352 -7.31 9.27 15.68
C ILE A 352 -6.73 9.91 16.94
N LYS A 353 -7.57 10.47 17.79
CA LYS A 353 -7.13 11.12 19.04
C LYS A 353 -6.57 10.12 20.04
N ASN A 354 -7.17 8.94 20.17
CA ASN A 354 -6.96 8.07 21.31
C ASN A 354 -6.15 6.80 21.01
N GLU A 355 -5.98 6.41 19.75
CA GLU A 355 -5.38 5.12 19.37
C GLU A 355 -4.01 4.86 20.00
N GLN A 356 -3.13 5.84 20.06
CA GLN A 356 -1.80 5.72 20.67
C GLN A 356 -1.89 5.54 22.18
N GLN A 357 -2.77 6.31 22.83
CA GLN A 357 -2.95 6.24 24.26
C GLN A 357 -3.60 4.90 24.67
N TRP A 358 -4.50 4.36 23.86
CA TRP A 358 -5.10 3.03 24.12
C TRP A 358 -4.08 1.90 24.07
N VAL A 359 -3.03 2.01 23.27
CA VAL A 359 -1.91 1.06 23.29
C VAL A 359 -1.16 1.17 24.62
N VAL A 360 -0.82 2.40 25.04
CA VAL A 360 -0.12 2.66 26.31
C VAL A 360 -0.93 2.20 27.51
N ASP A 361 -2.23 2.47 27.52
CA ASP A 361 -3.14 2.11 28.61
C ASP A 361 -3.51 0.61 28.62
N GLY A 362 -3.06 -0.15 27.62
CA GLY A 362 -3.33 -1.58 27.52
C GLY A 362 -4.70 -1.96 26.98
N ILE A 363 -5.52 -0.98 26.58
CA ILE A 363 -6.86 -1.25 26.01
C ILE A 363 -6.70 -2.03 24.70
N THR A 364 -5.92 -1.55 23.77
CA THR A 364 -5.71 -2.23 22.47
C THR A 364 -4.78 -3.43 22.61
N SER A 365 -3.66 -3.29 23.34
CA SER A 365 -2.60 -4.31 23.37
C SER A 365 -2.89 -5.49 24.30
N THR A 366 -3.63 -5.26 25.40
CA THR A 366 -3.84 -6.24 26.47
C THR A 366 -5.29 -6.63 26.62
N GLU A 367 -6.22 -5.68 26.71
CA GLU A 367 -7.63 -5.95 26.98
C GLU A 367 -8.34 -6.45 25.72
N MET A 368 -8.31 -5.70 24.63
CA MET A 368 -8.99 -6.06 23.37
C MET A 368 -8.13 -6.94 22.45
N GLY A 369 -6.81 -6.86 22.56
CA GLY A 369 -5.84 -7.59 21.72
C GLY A 369 -5.74 -7.11 20.27
N THR A 370 -6.62 -6.23 19.82
CA THR A 370 -6.64 -5.65 18.48
C THR A 370 -7.47 -4.38 18.45
N ALA A 371 -7.17 -3.49 17.51
CA ALA A 371 -7.99 -2.32 17.22
C ALA A 371 -9.17 -2.62 16.26
N ASP A 372 -9.18 -3.80 15.62
CA ASP A 372 -10.18 -4.16 14.60
C ASP A 372 -11.62 -4.17 15.10
N PHE A 373 -11.82 -4.31 16.41
CA PHE A 373 -13.14 -4.21 17.04
C PHE A 373 -13.67 -2.78 17.16
N TYR A 374 -12.84 -1.78 16.89
CA TYR A 374 -13.29 -0.40 16.88
C TYR A 374 -14.22 -0.15 15.69
N PRO A 375 -15.38 0.51 15.88
CA PRO A 375 -16.34 0.77 14.80
C PRO A 375 -15.73 1.62 13.68
N LEU A 376 -15.95 1.23 12.43
CA LEU A 376 -15.41 1.91 11.24
C LEU A 376 -13.88 2.01 11.24
N TYR A 377 -13.20 1.04 11.85
CA TYR A 377 -11.75 1.07 11.99
C TYR A 377 -11.01 1.14 10.65
N ASN A 378 -10.09 2.09 10.58
CA ASN A 378 -9.05 2.18 9.57
C ASN A 378 -7.76 2.68 10.22
N GLY A 379 -6.61 2.29 9.68
CA GLY A 379 -5.34 2.96 10.00
C GLY A 379 -5.29 4.33 9.32
N TYR A 380 -4.93 5.36 10.07
CA TYR A 380 -4.79 6.72 9.55
C TYR A 380 -3.34 7.14 9.63
N ASP A 381 -2.74 7.36 8.46
CA ASP A 381 -1.38 7.88 8.28
C ASP A 381 -1.39 8.99 7.22
N ASN A 382 -0.35 9.85 7.24
CA ASN A 382 -0.17 10.80 6.16
C ASN A 382 0.23 10.08 4.87
N ALA A 383 -0.26 10.54 3.73
CA ALA A 383 0.11 9.97 2.43
C ALA A 383 1.61 10.13 2.13
N ASP A 384 2.25 11.13 2.72
CA ASP A 384 3.68 11.47 2.61
C ASP A 384 4.50 11.06 3.85
N GLU A 385 3.99 10.12 4.65
CA GLU A 385 4.60 9.71 5.93
C GLU A 385 6.06 9.30 5.77
N ILE A 386 6.36 8.55 4.74
CA ILE A 386 7.71 8.00 4.54
C ILE A 386 8.68 9.07 4.07
N GLU A 387 8.26 9.89 3.11
CA GLU A 387 9.05 11.00 2.59
C GLU A 387 9.42 11.99 3.69
N VAL A 388 8.44 12.42 4.49
CA VAL A 388 8.67 13.37 5.59
C VAL A 388 9.55 12.76 6.67
N SER A 389 9.32 11.52 7.06
CA SER A 389 10.12 10.85 8.08
C SER A 389 11.58 10.67 7.62
N THR A 390 11.78 10.22 6.38
CA THR A 390 13.11 10.04 5.80
C THR A 390 13.87 11.37 5.67
N GLU A 391 13.24 12.38 5.08
CA GLU A 391 13.86 13.71 4.92
C GLU A 391 14.25 14.31 6.28
N THR A 392 13.39 14.18 7.27
CA THR A 392 13.66 14.69 8.63
C THR A 392 14.85 13.96 9.26
N LEU A 393 14.91 12.62 9.13
CA LEU A 393 16.05 11.85 9.64
C LEU A 393 17.35 12.20 8.91
N GLU A 394 17.34 12.37 7.60
CA GLU A 394 18.51 12.77 6.82
C GLU A 394 19.03 14.15 7.25
N LYS A 395 18.15 15.13 7.39
CA LYS A 395 18.52 16.47 7.90
C LYS A 395 19.07 16.43 9.31
N TYR A 396 18.47 15.61 10.17
CA TYR A 396 18.95 15.43 11.55
C TYR A 396 20.34 14.78 11.59
N LEU A 397 20.57 13.74 10.78
CA LEU A 397 21.87 13.09 10.66
C LEU A 397 22.95 14.03 10.07
N ALA A 398 22.56 14.90 9.15
CA ALA A 398 23.44 15.93 8.59
C ALA A 398 23.73 17.08 9.56
N GLY A 399 23.05 17.16 10.70
CA GLY A 399 23.18 18.25 11.67
C GLY A 399 22.51 19.56 11.24
N GLU A 400 21.62 19.51 10.26
CA GLU A 400 20.89 20.69 9.75
C GLU A 400 19.73 21.09 10.65
N ILE A 401 19.16 20.14 11.38
CA ILE A 401 18.07 20.35 12.34
C ILE A 401 18.36 19.63 13.66
N THR A 402 17.66 20.07 14.70
CA THR A 402 17.61 19.43 16.01
C THR A 402 16.22 18.89 16.29
N MET A 403 16.03 18.15 17.38
CA MET A 403 14.70 17.66 17.78
C MET A 403 13.72 18.80 18.10
N ASP A 404 14.22 19.97 18.52
CA ASP A 404 13.40 21.14 18.85
C ASP A 404 12.81 21.81 17.60
N ASP A 405 13.37 21.53 16.42
CA ASP A 405 12.89 22.06 15.14
C ASP A 405 11.71 21.26 14.56
N VAL A 406 11.31 20.14 15.18
CA VAL A 406 10.34 19.19 14.63
C VAL A 406 9.02 19.21 15.38
N ASP A 407 7.91 19.34 14.65
CA ASP A 407 6.56 19.19 15.19
C ASP A 407 6.15 17.70 15.21
N PHE A 408 6.36 17.03 16.33
CA PHE A 408 6.04 15.61 16.50
C PHE A 408 4.53 15.30 16.56
N SER A 409 3.66 16.30 16.61
CA SER A 409 2.22 16.08 16.62
C SER A 409 1.68 15.56 15.26
N LYS A 410 2.43 15.78 14.18
CA LYS A 410 2.02 15.44 12.81
C LYS A 410 2.38 14.03 12.37
N HIS A 411 3.45 13.45 12.94
CA HIS A 411 3.97 12.13 12.55
C HIS A 411 4.21 11.28 13.80
N LYS A 412 3.40 10.25 13.98
CA LYS A 412 3.27 9.44 15.21
C LYS A 412 4.59 8.84 15.72
N LEU A 413 5.45 8.40 14.80
CA LEU A 413 6.65 7.62 15.15
C LEU A 413 7.96 8.40 15.02
N LEU A 414 7.92 9.59 14.46
CA LEU A 414 9.12 10.34 14.10
C LEU A 414 10.01 10.68 15.30
N LYS A 415 9.44 11.01 16.45
CA LYS A 415 10.20 11.26 17.66
C LYS A 415 11.02 10.03 18.08
N ASN A 416 10.38 8.86 18.11
CA ASN A 416 11.05 7.60 18.43
C ASN A 416 12.16 7.28 17.41
N ASP A 417 11.91 7.53 16.13
CA ASP A 417 12.89 7.31 15.06
C ASP A 417 14.14 8.19 15.25
N MET A 418 13.96 9.48 15.59
CA MET A 418 15.06 10.40 15.83
C MET A 418 15.85 10.05 17.09
N GLU A 419 15.18 9.66 18.18
CA GLU A 419 15.82 9.17 19.40
C GLU A 419 16.66 7.91 19.13
N ALA A 420 16.12 6.96 18.38
CA ALA A 420 16.81 5.73 18.01
C ALA A 420 18.06 6.01 17.15
N VAL A 421 17.94 6.86 16.14
CA VAL A 421 19.08 7.27 15.29
C VAL A 421 20.19 7.90 16.12
N LYS A 422 19.86 8.79 17.05
CA LYS A 422 20.83 9.45 17.94
C LYS A 422 21.66 8.44 18.73
N GLU A 423 21.04 7.36 19.20
CA GLU A 423 21.72 6.36 20.01
C GLU A 423 22.50 5.32 19.18
N LEU A 424 22.05 5.04 17.97
CA LEU A 424 22.63 3.98 17.14
C LEU A 424 23.76 4.46 16.23
N LYS A 425 23.73 5.72 15.79
CA LYS A 425 24.76 6.24 14.88
C LYS A 425 26.14 6.32 15.53
N LYS A 426 27.17 6.04 14.76
CA LYS A 426 28.57 6.29 15.12
C LYS A 426 29.07 7.54 14.40
N GLU A 427 29.88 8.32 15.06
CA GLU A 427 30.51 9.49 14.46
C GLU A 427 31.92 9.14 13.89
N PRO A 428 32.32 9.68 12.77
CA PRO A 428 31.55 10.55 11.89
C PRO A 428 30.52 9.76 11.08
N TYR A 429 29.28 10.25 11.01
CA TYR A 429 28.22 9.69 10.18
C TYR A 429 28.16 10.48 8.86
N ASP A 430 28.30 9.80 7.74
CA ASP A 430 28.34 10.38 6.40
C ASP A 430 27.44 9.64 5.40
N ASP A 431 27.14 8.36 5.64
CA ASP A 431 26.21 7.56 4.86
C ASP A 431 25.64 6.39 5.67
N PHE A 432 24.83 5.54 5.06
CA PHE A 432 24.24 4.35 5.67
C PHE A 432 25.19 3.12 5.65
N SER A 433 26.46 3.25 5.67
CA SER A 433 27.37 2.08 5.76
C SER A 433 27.22 1.35 7.09
N LEU A 434 27.33 0.01 7.08
CA LEU A 434 27.12 -0.83 8.27
C LEU A 434 28.06 -0.46 9.43
N ASP A 435 29.26 -0.01 9.13
CA ASP A 435 30.26 0.40 10.12
C ASP A 435 29.89 1.72 10.84
N LYS A 436 28.93 2.46 10.33
CA LYS A 436 28.42 3.72 10.92
C LYS A 436 27.34 3.50 11.98
N TRP A 437 26.98 2.26 12.25
CA TRP A 437 25.92 1.91 13.18
C TRP A 437 26.39 0.99 14.30
N ASN A 438 25.85 1.17 15.50
CA ASN A 438 26.05 0.26 16.62
C ASN A 438 25.03 -0.89 16.55
N LEU A 439 25.38 -1.96 15.83
CA LEU A 439 24.47 -3.07 15.53
C LEU A 439 24.27 -4.03 16.71
N ASP A 440 25.16 -4.03 17.72
CA ASP A 440 25.14 -5.04 18.80
C ASP A 440 24.20 -4.70 19.96
N SER A 441 23.59 -3.53 19.96
CA SER A 441 22.73 -3.07 21.05
C SER A 441 21.31 -3.64 20.96
N ASP A 442 20.61 -3.73 22.10
CA ASP A 442 19.19 -4.11 22.12
C ASP A 442 18.31 -3.06 21.43
N ILE A 443 18.72 -1.81 21.44
CA ILE A 443 18.06 -0.71 20.70
C ILE A 443 18.15 -0.97 19.19
N ALA A 444 19.29 -1.45 18.70
CA ALA A 444 19.42 -1.82 17.28
C ALA A 444 18.45 -2.93 16.89
N LYS A 445 18.33 -3.98 17.68
CA LYS A 445 17.41 -5.09 17.39
C LYS A 445 15.96 -4.63 17.25
N THR A 446 15.56 -3.65 18.05
CA THR A 446 14.18 -3.13 18.07
C THR A 446 13.94 -2.09 16.98
N ASN A 447 14.88 -1.20 16.71
CA ASN A 447 14.66 0.00 15.89
C ASN A 447 15.33 -0.05 14.52
N LEU A 448 16.43 -0.79 14.36
CA LEU A 448 17.16 -0.82 13.09
C LEU A 448 16.30 -1.28 11.89
N PRO A 449 15.40 -2.27 12.03
CA PRO A 449 14.51 -2.66 10.92
C PRO A 449 13.74 -1.49 10.32
N ARG A 450 13.18 -0.62 11.18
CA ARG A 450 12.49 0.58 10.72
C ARG A 450 13.45 1.64 10.17
N LEU A 451 14.61 1.83 10.80
CA LEU A 451 15.60 2.81 10.33
C LEU A 451 16.19 2.41 8.96
N VAL A 452 16.45 1.13 8.72
CA VAL A 452 16.83 0.64 7.38
C VAL A 452 15.71 0.91 6.37
N SER A 453 14.48 0.63 6.73
CA SER A 453 13.33 0.91 5.89
C SER A 453 13.21 2.39 5.53
N LEU A 454 13.40 3.30 6.49
CA LEU A 454 13.32 4.75 6.25
C LEU A 454 14.55 5.30 5.53
N LEU A 455 15.76 4.98 6.02
CA LEU A 455 17.00 5.59 5.52
C LEU A 455 17.50 4.96 4.23
N VAL A 456 17.21 3.68 3.98
CA VAL A 456 17.54 3.00 2.73
C VAL A 456 16.33 3.00 1.81
N GLY A 457 15.22 2.40 2.22
CA GLY A 457 14.01 2.30 1.40
C GLY A 457 13.32 3.63 1.15
N GLY A 458 13.35 4.56 2.09
CA GLY A 458 12.81 5.90 1.92
C GLY A 458 13.69 6.84 1.10
N SER A 459 15.00 6.55 1.00
CA SER A 459 15.96 7.44 0.35
C SER A 459 15.62 7.80 -1.10
N PRO A 460 15.22 6.87 -1.99
CA PRO A 460 14.85 7.24 -3.36
C PRO A 460 13.64 8.16 -3.43
N LEU A 461 12.70 8.03 -2.49
CA LEU A 461 11.50 8.88 -2.43
C LEU A 461 11.82 10.35 -2.16
N VAL A 462 12.92 10.62 -1.46
CA VAL A 462 13.37 11.97 -1.09
C VAL A 462 14.41 12.50 -2.07
N ASN A 463 15.33 11.66 -2.52
CA ASN A 463 16.55 12.08 -3.23
C ASN A 463 16.49 11.83 -4.75
N ASP A 464 15.45 11.18 -5.25
CA ASP A 464 15.25 10.89 -6.66
C ASP A 464 13.80 11.21 -7.06
N LYS A 465 13.44 10.95 -8.32
CA LYS A 465 12.12 11.24 -8.87
C LYS A 465 11.54 10.01 -9.53
N TYR A 466 10.22 9.87 -9.42
CA TYR A 466 9.44 8.90 -10.16
C TYR A 466 8.23 9.54 -10.82
N VAL A 467 7.72 8.92 -11.86
CA VAL A 467 6.48 9.30 -12.53
C VAL A 467 5.38 8.37 -12.06
N PRO A 468 4.37 8.88 -11.34
CA PRO A 468 3.28 8.05 -10.86
C PRO A 468 2.34 7.64 -11.99
N VAL A 469 1.92 6.38 -12.00
CA VAL A 469 0.91 5.85 -12.93
C VAL A 469 -0.23 5.26 -12.13
N TYR A 470 -1.41 5.86 -12.25
CA TYR A 470 -2.60 5.47 -11.49
C TYR A 470 -3.50 4.55 -12.31
N ASN A 471 -4.21 3.68 -11.59
CA ASN A 471 -5.26 2.87 -12.19
C ASN A 471 -6.52 3.74 -12.37
N ALA A 472 -6.98 3.89 -13.61
CA ALA A 472 -8.10 4.79 -13.93
C ALA A 472 -9.47 4.22 -13.54
N TYR A 473 -9.58 2.94 -13.25
CA TYR A 473 -10.86 2.30 -12.96
C TYR A 473 -10.73 1.23 -11.87
N ASN A 474 -11.50 1.40 -10.79
CA ASN A 474 -11.53 0.47 -9.65
C ASN A 474 -12.93 -0.15 -9.44
N GLY A 475 -13.82 -0.02 -10.43
CA GLY A 475 -15.18 -0.58 -10.40
C GLY A 475 -15.26 -2.02 -10.90
N GLN A 476 -16.47 -2.51 -10.98
CA GLN A 476 -16.79 -3.80 -11.53
C GLN A 476 -17.97 -3.64 -12.51
N THR A 477 -17.75 -3.97 -13.78
CA THR A 477 -18.80 -3.94 -14.78
C THR A 477 -19.58 -5.25 -14.78
N GLU A 478 -20.75 -5.28 -15.44
CA GLU A 478 -21.57 -6.48 -15.56
C GLU A 478 -20.81 -7.65 -16.22
N THR A 479 -20.07 -7.36 -17.29
CA THR A 479 -19.27 -8.39 -17.97
C THR A 479 -18.08 -8.84 -17.12
N MET A 480 -17.45 -7.94 -16.36
CA MET A 480 -16.40 -8.31 -15.41
C MET A 480 -16.90 -9.29 -14.36
N GLU A 481 -18.10 -9.07 -13.83
CA GLU A 481 -18.69 -9.96 -12.83
C GLU A 481 -18.77 -11.41 -13.34
N ALA A 482 -19.14 -11.60 -14.60
CA ALA A 482 -19.30 -12.91 -15.20
C ALA A 482 -17.98 -13.54 -15.73
N LYS A 483 -17.03 -12.73 -16.18
CA LYS A 483 -15.90 -13.22 -17.02
C LYS A 483 -14.51 -12.86 -16.51
N TRP A 484 -14.39 -11.91 -15.58
CA TRP A 484 -13.09 -11.38 -15.18
C TRP A 484 -12.15 -12.43 -14.59
N ALA A 485 -12.66 -13.33 -13.77
CA ALA A 485 -11.85 -14.40 -13.16
C ALA A 485 -11.17 -15.28 -14.23
N ASN A 486 -11.88 -15.62 -15.30
CA ASN A 486 -11.33 -16.41 -16.40
C ASN A 486 -10.30 -15.61 -17.22
N LEU A 487 -10.57 -14.33 -17.47
CA LEU A 487 -9.64 -13.46 -18.21
C LEU A 487 -8.34 -13.25 -17.42
N LYS A 488 -8.43 -13.02 -16.10
CA LYS A 488 -7.25 -12.93 -15.22
C LYS A 488 -6.43 -14.21 -15.22
N LYS A 489 -7.08 -15.35 -15.05
CA LYS A 489 -6.40 -16.65 -15.08
C LYS A 489 -5.66 -16.89 -16.39
N MET A 490 -6.28 -16.59 -17.53
CA MET A 490 -5.67 -16.70 -18.85
C MET A 490 -4.43 -15.79 -18.97
N GLU A 491 -4.51 -14.56 -18.49
CA GLU A 491 -3.39 -13.60 -18.45
C GLU A 491 -2.22 -14.13 -17.63
N GLU A 492 -2.48 -14.53 -16.40
CA GLU A 492 -1.45 -15.02 -15.48
C GLU A 492 -0.73 -16.26 -16.02
N GLU A 493 -1.48 -17.23 -16.51
CA GLU A 493 -0.91 -18.44 -17.08
C GLU A 493 -0.08 -18.14 -18.35
N THR A 494 -0.54 -17.25 -19.20
CA THR A 494 0.17 -16.86 -20.42
C THR A 494 1.46 -16.11 -20.08
N PHE A 495 1.40 -15.14 -19.20
CA PHE A 495 2.56 -14.34 -18.81
C PHE A 495 3.62 -15.19 -18.12
N ALA A 496 3.21 -16.03 -17.18
CA ALA A 496 4.13 -16.96 -16.51
C ALA A 496 4.84 -17.89 -17.50
N LYS A 497 4.11 -18.49 -18.45
CA LYS A 497 4.69 -19.37 -19.47
C LYS A 497 5.67 -18.64 -20.38
N ILE A 498 5.37 -17.42 -20.79
CA ILE A 498 6.27 -16.60 -21.62
C ILE A 498 7.53 -16.24 -20.85
N ILE A 499 7.41 -15.73 -19.62
CA ILE A 499 8.53 -15.35 -18.77
C ILE A 499 9.47 -16.55 -18.54
N MET A 500 8.91 -17.72 -18.23
CA MET A 500 9.68 -18.94 -17.94
C MET A 500 10.19 -19.64 -19.22
N GLY A 501 9.99 -19.10 -20.41
CA GLY A 501 10.43 -19.68 -21.68
C GLY A 501 9.68 -20.94 -22.09
N LYS A 502 8.54 -21.23 -21.47
CA LYS A 502 7.67 -22.37 -21.80
C LYS A 502 6.71 -22.08 -22.96
N ALA A 503 6.54 -20.84 -23.31
CA ALA A 503 5.76 -20.38 -24.46
C ALA A 503 6.55 -19.31 -25.22
N ASP A 504 6.36 -19.27 -26.54
CA ASP A 504 6.94 -18.24 -27.40
C ASP A 504 6.19 -16.90 -27.19
N ILE A 505 6.86 -15.78 -27.45
CA ILE A 505 6.25 -14.45 -27.31
C ILE A 505 5.02 -14.26 -28.20
N SER A 506 4.89 -15.02 -29.29
CA SER A 506 3.69 -15.03 -30.14
C SER A 506 2.42 -15.46 -29.41
N GLU A 507 2.54 -16.20 -28.29
CA GLU A 507 1.41 -16.51 -27.42
C GLU A 507 0.77 -15.27 -26.78
N PHE A 508 1.52 -14.18 -26.66
CA PHE A 508 0.97 -12.89 -26.24
C PHE A 508 -0.07 -12.39 -27.26
N ASP A 509 0.21 -12.50 -28.55
CA ASP A 509 -0.68 -12.06 -29.61
C ASP A 509 -1.98 -12.90 -29.60
N THR A 510 -1.86 -14.20 -29.35
CA THR A 510 -3.00 -15.11 -29.17
C THR A 510 -3.80 -14.73 -27.91
N PHE A 511 -3.11 -14.44 -26.80
CA PHE A 511 -3.74 -13.97 -25.57
C PHE A 511 -4.54 -12.69 -25.79
N VAL A 512 -3.98 -11.68 -26.45
CA VAL A 512 -4.68 -10.40 -26.73
C VAL A 512 -5.95 -10.65 -27.53
N LYS A 513 -5.88 -11.47 -28.57
CA LYS A 513 -7.05 -11.86 -29.38
C LYS A 513 -8.12 -12.55 -28.55
N ASN A 514 -7.74 -13.52 -27.74
CA ASN A 514 -8.66 -14.27 -26.90
C ASN A 514 -9.25 -13.41 -25.78
N TRP A 515 -8.42 -12.55 -25.14
CA TRP A 515 -8.88 -11.61 -24.13
C TRP A 515 -9.98 -10.70 -24.66
N LYS A 516 -9.77 -10.10 -25.83
CA LYS A 516 -10.76 -9.26 -26.51
C LYS A 516 -12.04 -10.00 -26.83
N SER A 517 -11.94 -11.16 -27.46
CA SER A 517 -13.10 -11.93 -27.91
C SER A 517 -13.89 -12.60 -26.80
N GLN A 518 -13.25 -12.91 -25.67
CA GLN A 518 -13.87 -13.60 -24.53
C GLN A 518 -14.48 -12.66 -23.49
N GLY A 519 -14.60 -11.38 -23.80
CA GLY A 519 -15.28 -10.39 -22.97
C GLY A 519 -14.52 -9.10 -22.76
N GLY A 520 -13.23 -9.02 -23.06
CA GLY A 520 -12.41 -7.85 -22.85
C GLY A 520 -12.88 -6.60 -23.62
N ASP A 521 -13.26 -6.76 -24.89
CA ASP A 521 -13.80 -5.65 -25.68
C ASP A 521 -15.12 -5.11 -25.09
N GLN A 522 -15.98 -6.00 -24.61
CA GLN A 522 -17.22 -5.58 -23.96
C GLN A 522 -16.94 -4.87 -22.63
N ILE A 523 -15.99 -5.36 -21.84
CA ILE A 523 -15.58 -4.72 -20.59
C ILE A 523 -15.03 -3.31 -20.85
N LEU A 524 -14.15 -3.13 -21.84
CA LEU A 524 -13.63 -1.82 -22.22
C LEU A 524 -14.74 -0.87 -22.65
N LYS A 525 -15.71 -1.35 -23.42
CA LYS A 525 -16.89 -0.56 -23.80
C LYS A 525 -17.68 -0.13 -22.57
N GLU A 526 -17.97 -1.02 -21.64
CA GLU A 526 -18.71 -0.73 -20.41
C GLU A 526 -17.99 0.29 -19.54
N ILE A 527 -16.65 0.16 -19.37
CA ILE A 527 -15.85 1.12 -18.61
C ILE A 527 -15.88 2.50 -19.27
N ASN A 528 -15.63 2.58 -20.58
CA ASN A 528 -15.63 3.85 -21.31
C ASN A 528 -17.00 4.53 -21.31
N ASP A 529 -18.08 3.74 -21.48
CA ASP A 529 -19.47 4.26 -21.39
C ASP A 529 -19.77 4.79 -19.96
N GLU A 530 -19.25 4.15 -18.92
CA GLU A 530 -19.44 4.59 -17.53
C GLU A 530 -18.68 5.86 -17.21
N LEU A 531 -17.43 5.98 -17.68
CA LEU A 531 -16.58 7.15 -17.41
C LEU A 531 -16.92 8.37 -18.28
N SER A 532 -17.65 8.21 -19.36
CA SER A 532 -18.07 9.32 -20.24
C SER A 532 -19.39 10.00 -19.82
N LYS A 533 -20.05 9.52 -18.76
CA LYS A 533 -21.29 10.07 -18.21
C LYS A 533 -21.01 11.10 -17.13
#